data_bfa0c40b676e9b4ddb8e99aa7dcb3b15
#
_entry.id   bfa0c40b676e9b4ddb8e99aa7dcb3b15
#
_cell.length_a   1.000
_cell.length_b   1.000
_cell.length_c   1.000
_cell.angle_alpha   90.00
_cell.angle_beta   90.00
_cell.angle_gamma   90.00
#
_symmetry.space_group_name_H-M   'P 1'
#
loop_
_entity.id
_entity.type
_entity.pdbx_description
1 polymer ?
#
loop_
_entity_poly.entity_id
_entity_poly.type
_entity_poly.pdbx_seq_one_letter_code
_entity_poly.pdbx_strand_id
1 'polypeptide(L)'
;WLGPRPLLQPLALLAAFMAINALLDVPFDAWQTFVIEQRFGFNKSTLRLWLADHVKSALVGAALGVPLAALALWLMAQAGPLWWLWLWALWLAFSLLMMWVYPTLIAPLFNRFEPLADEELKARITGLMQRCGFAASGLFVMDGSRRSAHGNAYFTGFGAARRVVFFDTLLSQLTPDEVEAVLAHELGHCKRRHIAKRMVCVAALSLAALALLGWLMQQGWFYAGLGVTPNLPPALGGSVPNHALALLLFMLAAPVFGLFAAPLMAALSRRHEFEADAFAAAHSSAACLVSALVKLYEDNASTLTPDALYVRFYYSHPPASERIGRLELLMQPARGAFSA
;
A
#
# COMPACT_ATOMS: atom_id res chain seq x y z
N TRP A 1 18.80 -26.82 -18.49
CA TRP A 1 19.70 -27.38 -17.47
C TRP A 1 18.95 -28.10 -16.34
N LEU A 2 17.75 -27.67 -15.99
CA LEU A 2 16.88 -28.37 -15.07
C LEU A 2 16.01 -29.32 -15.92
N GLY A 3 16.34 -30.62 -15.98
CA GLY A 3 15.52 -31.61 -16.65
C GLY A 3 14.03 -31.52 -16.27
N PRO A 4 13.11 -32.30 -16.82
CA PRO A 4 11.66 -32.16 -16.65
C PRO A 4 11.22 -32.40 -15.20
N ARG A 5 11.49 -31.41 -14.34
CA ARG A 5 11.02 -31.36 -12.96
C ARG A 5 9.80 -30.44 -12.94
N PRO A 6 8.59 -30.95 -12.75
CA PRO A 6 7.35 -30.23 -13.05
C PRO A 6 7.12 -28.96 -12.21
N LEU A 7 7.84 -28.80 -11.10
CA LEU A 7 7.73 -27.61 -10.24
C LEU A 7 8.96 -26.70 -10.30
N LEU A 8 10.18 -27.29 -10.43
CA LEU A 8 11.42 -26.50 -10.33
C LEU A 8 11.64 -25.58 -11.53
N GLN A 9 11.32 -26.03 -12.73
CA GLN A 9 11.50 -25.20 -13.94
C GLN A 9 10.54 -24.01 -13.95
N PRO A 10 9.22 -24.15 -13.69
CA PRO A 10 8.30 -23.02 -13.56
C PRO A 10 8.69 -22.06 -12.44
N LEU A 11 9.12 -22.58 -11.29
CA LEU A 11 9.57 -21.75 -10.15
C LEU A 11 10.85 -20.98 -10.50
N ALA A 12 11.81 -21.61 -11.17
CA ALA A 12 13.03 -20.96 -11.62
C ALA A 12 12.74 -19.83 -12.63
N LEU A 13 11.76 -20.00 -13.51
CA LEU A 13 11.32 -18.96 -14.45
C LEU A 13 10.78 -17.73 -13.70
N LEU A 14 9.88 -17.92 -12.73
CA LEU A 14 9.36 -16.82 -11.92
C LEU A 14 10.47 -16.17 -11.10
N ALA A 15 11.33 -16.97 -10.46
CA ALA A 15 12.44 -16.45 -9.66
C ALA A 15 13.43 -15.65 -10.50
N ALA A 16 13.80 -16.14 -11.69
CA ALA A 16 14.66 -15.42 -12.62
C ALA A 16 14.03 -14.09 -13.09
N PHE A 17 12.74 -14.09 -13.43
CA PHE A 17 12.03 -12.88 -13.80
C PHE A 17 12.04 -11.85 -12.66
N MET A 18 11.71 -12.27 -11.44
CA MET A 18 11.71 -11.38 -10.27
C MET A 18 13.13 -10.86 -9.95
N ALA A 19 14.14 -11.70 -10.07
CA ALA A 19 15.53 -11.30 -9.85
C ALA A 19 16.01 -10.29 -10.90
N ILE A 20 15.66 -10.50 -12.18
CA ILE A 20 16.02 -9.55 -13.25
C ILE A 20 15.35 -8.20 -13.01
N ASN A 21 14.05 -8.17 -12.69
CA ASN A 21 13.37 -6.90 -12.39
C ASN A 21 14.00 -6.21 -11.18
N ALA A 22 14.22 -6.93 -10.08
CA ALA A 22 14.87 -6.37 -8.89
C ALA A 22 16.25 -5.79 -9.20
N LEU A 23 17.06 -6.45 -10.04
CA LEU A 23 18.39 -5.96 -10.44
C LEU A 23 18.29 -4.72 -11.36
N LEU A 24 17.28 -4.67 -12.23
CA LEU A 24 17.02 -3.51 -13.08
C LEU A 24 16.53 -2.30 -12.27
N ASP A 25 15.80 -2.50 -11.20
CA ASP A 25 15.27 -1.43 -10.34
C ASP A 25 16.36 -0.79 -9.47
N VAL A 26 17.41 -1.54 -9.06
CA VAL A 26 18.49 -1.06 -8.18
C VAL A 26 19.12 0.26 -8.65
N PRO A 27 19.55 0.47 -9.92
CA PRO A 27 20.14 1.73 -10.34
C PRO A 27 19.15 2.90 -10.31
N PHE A 28 17.87 2.65 -10.60
CA PHE A 28 16.83 3.68 -10.54
C PHE A 28 16.52 4.09 -9.10
N ASP A 29 16.46 3.13 -8.19
CA ASP A 29 16.25 3.39 -6.77
C ASP A 29 17.45 4.10 -6.14
N ALA A 30 18.68 3.72 -6.52
CA ALA A 30 19.88 4.46 -6.12
C ALA A 30 19.86 5.90 -6.63
N TRP A 31 19.45 6.11 -7.89
CA TRP A 31 19.30 7.45 -8.46
C TRP A 31 18.22 8.27 -7.74
N GLN A 32 17.07 7.66 -7.49
CA GLN A 32 15.99 8.29 -6.72
C GLN A 32 16.51 8.73 -5.35
N THR A 33 17.16 7.83 -4.61
CA THR A 33 17.60 8.08 -3.23
C THR A 33 18.75 9.08 -3.15
N PHE A 34 19.85 8.83 -3.91
CA PHE A 34 21.09 9.60 -3.74
C PHE A 34 21.23 10.80 -4.65
N VAL A 35 20.36 10.95 -5.66
CA VAL A 35 20.37 12.14 -6.54
C VAL A 35 19.12 12.97 -6.32
N ILE A 36 17.93 12.39 -6.49
CA ILE A 36 16.67 13.15 -6.41
C ILE A 36 16.36 13.52 -4.97
N GLU A 37 16.18 12.55 -4.10
CA GLU A 37 15.85 12.77 -2.68
C GLU A 37 16.96 13.59 -1.96
N GLN A 38 18.22 13.36 -2.32
CA GLN A 38 19.36 14.12 -1.80
C GLN A 38 19.30 15.59 -2.24
N ARG A 39 18.93 15.85 -3.48
CA ARG A 39 18.81 17.23 -4.04
C ARG A 39 17.76 18.05 -3.31
N PHE A 40 16.67 17.42 -2.88
CA PHE A 40 15.59 18.07 -2.14
C PHE A 40 15.76 17.99 -0.61
N GLY A 41 16.86 17.42 -0.12
CA GLY A 41 17.13 17.31 1.32
C GLY A 41 16.38 16.19 2.04
N PHE A 42 15.66 15.35 1.31
CA PHE A 42 14.85 14.26 1.88
C PHE A 42 15.66 13.04 2.23
N ASN A 43 16.74 12.73 1.49
CA ASN A 43 17.59 11.59 1.81
C ASN A 43 18.35 11.80 3.11
N LYS A 44 18.16 10.87 4.05
CA LYS A 44 18.94 10.74 5.29
C LYS A 44 19.67 9.39 5.35
N SER A 45 19.48 8.54 4.33
CA SER A 45 20.06 7.22 4.28
C SER A 45 21.52 7.26 3.84
N THR A 46 22.34 6.43 4.46
CA THR A 46 23.72 6.18 3.99
C THR A 46 23.73 5.03 2.99
N LEU A 47 24.72 4.98 2.10
CA LEU A 47 24.88 3.88 1.15
C LEU A 47 24.92 2.50 1.85
N ARG A 48 25.60 2.42 3.01
CA ARG A 48 25.65 1.19 3.81
C ARG A 48 24.28 0.75 4.32
N LEU A 49 23.49 1.68 4.83
CA LEU A 49 22.12 1.40 5.30
C LEU A 49 21.23 0.99 4.13
N TRP A 50 21.29 1.72 3.02
CA TRP A 50 20.54 1.45 1.80
C TRP A 50 20.84 0.04 1.26
N LEU A 51 22.12 -0.34 1.12
CA LEU A 51 22.52 -1.70 0.71
C LEU A 51 22.05 -2.77 1.70
N ALA A 52 22.18 -2.53 3.00
CA ALA A 52 21.73 -3.47 4.03
C ALA A 52 20.22 -3.69 3.95
N ASP A 53 19.43 -2.63 3.70
CA ASP A 53 17.98 -2.72 3.56
C ASP A 53 17.58 -3.45 2.28
N HIS A 54 18.30 -3.26 1.15
CA HIS A 54 18.11 -4.04 -0.08
C HIS A 54 18.36 -5.54 0.12
N VAL A 55 19.45 -5.90 0.79
CA VAL A 55 19.76 -7.30 1.10
C VAL A 55 18.71 -7.91 2.02
N LYS A 56 18.31 -7.21 3.09
CA LYS A 56 17.24 -7.68 3.99
C LYS A 56 15.93 -7.86 3.23
N SER A 57 15.55 -6.87 2.40
CA SER A 57 14.32 -6.93 1.58
C SER A 57 14.34 -8.12 0.62
N ALA A 58 15.47 -8.38 -0.04
CA ALA A 58 15.63 -9.53 -0.92
C ALA A 58 15.51 -10.85 -0.15
N LEU A 59 16.12 -10.97 1.03
CA LEU A 59 16.02 -12.17 1.87
C LEU A 59 14.60 -12.41 2.38
N VAL A 60 13.94 -11.38 2.90
CA VAL A 60 12.55 -11.47 3.36
C VAL A 60 11.64 -11.79 2.19
N GLY A 61 11.82 -11.11 1.06
CA GLY A 61 11.04 -11.33 -0.16
C GLY A 61 11.20 -12.76 -0.69
N ALA A 62 12.42 -13.31 -0.70
CA ALA A 62 12.68 -14.69 -1.08
C ALA A 62 12.07 -15.68 -0.07
N ALA A 63 12.24 -15.45 1.22
CA ALA A 63 11.73 -16.34 2.28
C ALA A 63 10.20 -16.47 2.25
N LEU A 64 9.49 -15.41 1.88
CA LEU A 64 8.03 -15.40 1.78
C LEU A 64 7.55 -15.74 0.36
N GLY A 65 8.19 -15.17 -0.66
CA GLY A 65 7.75 -15.25 -2.04
C GLY A 65 8.00 -16.60 -2.68
N VAL A 66 9.16 -17.24 -2.40
CA VAL A 66 9.47 -18.55 -3.01
C VAL A 66 8.50 -19.65 -2.56
N PRO A 67 8.20 -19.84 -1.25
CA PRO A 67 7.20 -20.81 -0.83
C PRO A 67 5.80 -20.50 -1.36
N LEU A 68 5.41 -19.21 -1.38
CA LEU A 68 4.12 -18.79 -1.91
C LEU A 68 4.00 -19.10 -3.41
N ALA A 69 5.03 -18.78 -4.21
CA ALA A 69 5.08 -19.09 -5.63
C ALA A 69 5.06 -20.60 -5.89
N ALA A 70 5.79 -21.38 -5.11
CA ALA A 70 5.79 -22.84 -5.20
C ALA A 70 4.41 -23.42 -4.91
N LEU A 71 3.72 -22.95 -3.87
CA LEU A 71 2.37 -23.38 -3.53
C LEU A 71 1.36 -22.93 -4.59
N ALA A 72 1.48 -21.71 -5.13
CA ALA A 72 0.65 -21.21 -6.21
C ALA A 72 0.76 -22.09 -7.46
N LEU A 73 1.99 -22.39 -7.89
CA LEU A 73 2.23 -23.26 -9.06
C LEU A 73 1.75 -24.69 -8.82
N TRP A 74 1.89 -25.20 -7.60
CA TRP A 74 1.37 -26.50 -7.21
C TRP A 74 -0.18 -26.53 -7.28
N LEU A 75 -0.86 -25.51 -6.76
CA LEU A 75 -2.31 -25.39 -6.88
C LEU A 75 -2.76 -25.31 -8.33
N MET A 76 -2.08 -24.53 -9.16
CA MET A 76 -2.37 -24.44 -10.61
C MET A 76 -2.25 -25.78 -11.32
N ALA A 77 -1.35 -26.64 -10.86
CA ALA A 77 -1.11 -27.97 -11.46
C ALA A 77 -2.04 -29.06 -10.94
N GLN A 78 -2.47 -29.00 -9.67
CA GLN A 78 -3.10 -30.13 -8.96
C GLN A 78 -4.55 -29.87 -8.56
N ALA A 79 -4.99 -28.61 -8.42
CA ALA A 79 -6.31 -28.29 -7.87
C ALA A 79 -7.49 -28.41 -8.88
N GLY A 80 -7.24 -28.96 -10.08
CA GLY A 80 -8.25 -29.18 -11.10
C GLY A 80 -8.84 -27.87 -11.69
N PRO A 81 -10.06 -27.89 -12.24
CA PRO A 81 -10.62 -26.74 -12.98
C PRO A 81 -10.83 -25.48 -12.14
N LEU A 82 -10.93 -25.61 -10.83
CA LEU A 82 -11.14 -24.49 -9.88
C LEU A 82 -9.83 -24.02 -9.22
N TRP A 83 -8.67 -24.33 -9.78
CA TRP A 83 -7.37 -23.92 -9.22
C TRP A 83 -7.28 -22.41 -8.96
N TRP A 84 -7.90 -21.58 -9.80
CA TRP A 84 -7.91 -20.13 -9.65
C TRP A 84 -8.64 -19.66 -8.39
N LEU A 85 -9.68 -20.38 -7.95
CA LEU A 85 -10.39 -20.11 -6.71
C LEU A 85 -9.52 -20.45 -5.48
N TRP A 86 -8.81 -21.59 -5.53
CA TRP A 86 -7.88 -21.98 -4.48
C TRP A 86 -6.67 -21.03 -4.39
N LEU A 87 -6.17 -20.60 -5.55
CA LEU A 87 -5.11 -19.61 -5.61
C LEU A 87 -5.57 -18.26 -5.04
N TRP A 88 -6.80 -17.86 -5.36
CA TRP A 88 -7.39 -16.66 -4.76
C TRP A 88 -7.53 -16.78 -3.24
N ALA A 89 -8.01 -17.90 -2.73
CA ALA A 89 -8.11 -18.13 -1.30
C ALA A 89 -6.74 -18.09 -0.60
N LEU A 90 -5.72 -18.70 -1.22
CA LEU A 90 -4.32 -18.63 -0.76
C LEU A 90 -3.82 -17.18 -0.71
N TRP A 91 -4.02 -16.42 -1.80
CA TRP A 91 -3.62 -15.02 -1.88
C TRP A 91 -4.33 -14.17 -0.82
N LEU A 92 -5.63 -14.37 -0.62
CA LEU A 92 -6.40 -13.66 0.41
C LEU A 92 -5.91 -14.00 1.81
N ALA A 93 -5.71 -15.29 2.11
CA ALA A 93 -5.19 -15.75 3.40
C ALA A 93 -3.78 -15.18 3.66
N PHE A 94 -2.90 -15.19 2.65
CA PHE A 94 -1.57 -14.60 2.74
C PHE A 94 -1.64 -13.08 2.97
N SER A 95 -2.52 -12.37 2.27
CA SER A 95 -2.70 -10.91 2.44
C SER A 95 -3.17 -10.56 3.85
N LEU A 96 -4.14 -11.31 4.39
CA LEU A 96 -4.62 -11.15 5.77
C LEU A 96 -3.51 -11.46 6.79
N LEU A 97 -2.75 -12.52 6.56
CA LEU A 97 -1.61 -12.88 7.40
C LEU A 97 -0.56 -11.76 7.40
N MET A 98 -0.24 -11.20 6.24
CA MET A 98 0.74 -10.13 6.11
C MET A 98 0.31 -8.84 6.80
N MET A 99 -0.98 -8.53 6.89
CA MET A 99 -1.45 -7.38 7.67
C MET A 99 -1.09 -7.48 9.16
N TRP A 100 -0.88 -8.68 9.68
CA TRP A 100 -0.44 -8.91 11.05
C TRP A 100 1.09 -9.10 11.14
N VAL A 101 1.67 -9.90 10.24
CA VAL A 101 3.11 -10.26 10.24
C VAL A 101 3.97 -9.02 9.93
N TYR A 102 3.54 -8.19 8.96
CA TYR A 102 4.36 -7.06 8.53
C TYR A 102 4.68 -6.09 9.68
N PRO A 103 3.70 -5.51 10.41
CA PRO A 103 3.99 -4.55 11.48
C PRO A 103 4.64 -5.16 12.71
N THR A 104 4.49 -6.48 12.93
CA THR A 104 4.97 -7.15 14.15
C THR A 104 6.33 -7.81 13.99
N LEU A 105 6.63 -8.35 12.81
CA LEU A 105 7.86 -9.12 12.56
C LEU A 105 8.75 -8.49 11.49
N ILE A 106 8.17 -7.96 10.39
CA ILE A 106 8.97 -7.46 9.26
C ILE A 106 9.44 -6.02 9.50
N ALA A 107 8.53 -5.11 9.85
CA ALA A 107 8.88 -3.71 10.07
C ALA A 107 10.00 -3.51 11.13
N PRO A 108 10.06 -4.28 12.25
CA PRO A 108 11.15 -4.19 13.22
C PRO A 108 12.53 -4.63 12.71
N LEU A 109 12.62 -5.35 11.57
CA LEU A 109 13.90 -5.68 10.95
C LEU A 109 14.56 -4.44 10.31
N PHE A 110 13.75 -3.44 9.96
CA PHE A 110 14.17 -2.23 9.27
C PHE A 110 14.22 -1.01 10.19
N ASN A 111 13.24 -0.86 11.07
CA ASN A 111 13.06 0.33 11.91
C ASN A 111 13.04 -0.04 13.39
N ARG A 112 13.42 0.93 14.23
CA ARG A 112 13.25 0.83 15.69
C ARG A 112 11.91 1.45 16.06
N PHE A 113 11.24 0.81 17.01
CA PHE A 113 9.98 1.28 17.56
C PHE A 113 10.14 1.47 19.06
N GLU A 114 9.95 2.69 19.53
CA GLU A 114 10.05 3.04 20.95
C GLU A 114 8.69 3.53 21.45
N PRO A 115 8.30 3.26 22.69
CA PRO A 115 7.09 3.86 23.26
C PRO A 115 7.18 5.40 23.20
N LEU A 116 6.02 6.06 22.94
CA LEU A 116 5.94 7.51 22.99
C LEU A 116 6.28 7.99 24.41
N ALA A 117 7.37 8.77 24.52
CA ALA A 117 7.90 9.22 25.81
C ALA A 117 7.21 10.49 26.31
N ASP A 118 6.63 11.31 25.44
CA ASP A 118 5.90 12.53 25.80
C ASP A 118 4.56 12.18 26.45
N GLU A 119 4.49 12.27 27.77
CA GLU A 119 3.30 11.89 28.55
C GLU A 119 2.13 12.86 28.34
N GLU A 120 2.38 14.14 28.02
CA GLU A 120 1.33 15.11 27.72
C GLU A 120 0.67 14.78 26.38
N LEU A 121 1.46 14.59 25.34
CA LEU A 121 0.97 14.16 24.02
C LEU A 121 0.26 12.81 24.10
N LYS A 122 0.81 11.87 24.87
CA LYS A 122 0.22 10.55 25.09
C LYS A 122 -1.14 10.65 25.79
N ALA A 123 -1.29 11.50 26.78
CA ALA A 123 -2.57 11.73 27.45
C ALA A 123 -3.61 12.33 26.48
N ARG A 124 -3.22 13.32 25.68
CA ARG A 124 -4.07 13.94 24.65
C ARG A 124 -4.57 12.93 23.62
N ILE A 125 -3.65 12.16 23.05
CA ILE A 125 -3.95 11.12 22.07
C ILE A 125 -4.88 10.06 22.66
N THR A 126 -4.61 9.59 23.86
CA THR A 126 -5.45 8.62 24.57
C THR A 126 -6.86 9.18 24.78
N GLY A 127 -6.98 10.43 25.19
CA GLY A 127 -8.27 11.13 25.35
C GLY A 127 -9.03 11.25 24.04
N LEU A 128 -8.37 11.63 22.92
CA LEU A 128 -8.99 11.64 21.59
C LEU A 128 -9.50 10.25 21.21
N MET A 129 -8.68 9.22 21.36
CA MET A 129 -9.06 7.85 21.02
C MET A 129 -10.28 7.39 21.82
N GLN A 130 -10.33 7.67 23.12
CA GLN A 130 -11.47 7.35 23.98
C GLN A 130 -12.75 8.06 23.53
N ARG A 131 -12.67 9.38 23.23
CA ARG A 131 -13.80 10.15 22.69
C ARG A 131 -14.33 9.57 21.37
N CYS A 132 -13.44 9.04 20.52
CA CYS A 132 -13.79 8.42 19.25
C CYS A 132 -14.26 6.94 19.39
N GLY A 133 -14.21 6.37 20.61
CA GLY A 133 -14.58 4.98 20.88
C GLY A 133 -13.52 3.98 20.44
N PHE A 134 -12.24 4.35 20.51
CA PHE A 134 -11.11 3.47 20.22
C PHE A 134 -10.29 3.19 21.48
N ALA A 135 -9.75 1.97 21.55
CA ALA A 135 -8.68 1.61 22.48
C ALA A 135 -7.40 1.32 21.68
N ALA A 136 -6.25 1.77 22.18
CA ALA A 136 -4.95 1.40 21.65
C ALA A 136 -4.19 0.57 22.68
N SER A 137 -3.50 -0.45 22.21
CA SER A 137 -2.59 -1.24 23.03
C SER A 137 -1.21 -0.60 23.19
N GLY A 138 -0.93 0.50 22.46
CA GLY A 138 0.31 1.27 22.59
C GLY A 138 0.44 2.38 21.54
N LEU A 139 1.18 3.40 21.93
CA LEU A 139 1.62 4.52 21.08
C LEU A 139 3.13 4.41 20.91
N PHE A 140 3.60 4.38 19.67
CA PHE A 140 5.00 4.15 19.34
C PHE A 140 5.54 5.25 18.44
N VAL A 141 6.83 5.51 18.56
CA VAL A 141 7.61 6.35 17.66
C VAL A 141 8.56 5.45 16.87
N MET A 142 8.60 5.64 15.56
CA MET A 142 9.48 4.94 14.64
C MET A 142 10.60 5.86 14.17
N ASP A 143 11.83 5.36 14.08
CA ASP A 143 13.04 6.09 13.65
C ASP A 143 13.07 6.33 12.10
N GLY A 144 12.02 6.98 11.58
CA GLY A 144 11.90 7.31 10.14
C GLY A 144 13.02 8.24 9.66
N SER A 145 13.46 9.16 10.51
CA SER A 145 14.53 10.13 10.24
C SER A 145 15.87 9.51 9.83
N ARG A 146 16.10 8.24 10.10
CA ARG A 146 17.30 7.52 9.63
C ARG A 146 17.36 7.33 8.12
N ARG A 147 16.22 7.39 7.44
CA ARG A 147 16.10 7.12 5.99
C ARG A 147 15.61 8.31 5.21
N SER A 148 14.61 9.00 5.74
CA SER A 148 13.96 10.10 5.04
C SER A 148 13.53 11.20 6.00
N ALA A 149 13.42 12.42 5.48
CA ALA A 149 12.84 13.55 6.21
C ALA A 149 11.30 13.56 6.16
N HIS A 150 10.66 12.69 5.37
CA HIS A 150 9.21 12.65 5.24
C HIS A 150 8.52 12.26 6.55
N GLY A 151 7.56 13.08 6.97
CA GLY A 151 6.72 12.82 8.14
C GLY A 151 5.53 11.92 7.80
N ASN A 152 5.20 10.96 8.67
CA ASN A 152 4.03 10.10 8.53
C ASN A 152 3.52 9.60 9.89
N ALA A 153 2.25 9.15 9.94
CA ALA A 153 1.69 8.38 11.05
C ALA A 153 0.73 7.33 10.50
N TYR A 154 0.58 6.20 11.19
CA TYR A 154 -0.34 5.16 10.76
C TYR A 154 -0.87 4.31 11.91
N PHE A 155 -2.03 3.71 11.67
CA PHE A 155 -2.61 2.69 12.55
C PHE A 155 -2.24 1.30 12.05
N THR A 156 -1.94 0.40 12.98
CA THR A 156 -1.67 -1.00 12.68
C THR A 156 -2.31 -1.91 13.73
N GLY A 157 -2.46 -3.20 13.40
CA GLY A 157 -3.08 -4.20 14.28
C GLY A 157 -4.61 -4.30 14.14
N PHE A 158 -5.18 -5.32 14.79
CA PHE A 158 -6.62 -5.63 14.75
C PHE A 158 -7.24 -5.58 16.14
N GLY A 159 -8.49 -5.16 16.22
CA GLY A 159 -9.27 -5.19 17.47
C GLY A 159 -8.59 -4.41 18.61
N ALA A 160 -8.40 -5.08 19.75
CA ALA A 160 -7.74 -4.52 20.95
C ALA A 160 -6.21 -4.40 20.81
N ALA A 161 -5.60 -5.09 19.85
CA ALA A 161 -4.16 -5.03 19.58
C ALA A 161 -3.75 -3.89 18.64
N ARG A 162 -4.61 -2.89 18.46
CA ARG A 162 -4.30 -1.71 17.62
C ARG A 162 -3.19 -0.89 18.23
N ARG A 163 -2.25 -0.47 17.39
CA ARG A 163 -1.13 0.41 17.73
C ARG A 163 -1.16 1.64 16.84
N VAL A 164 -0.77 2.76 17.41
CA VAL A 164 -0.49 3.99 16.66
C VAL A 164 1.01 4.13 16.56
N VAL A 165 1.50 4.38 15.37
CA VAL A 165 2.92 4.60 15.10
C VAL A 165 3.08 5.98 14.48
N PHE A 166 3.87 6.82 15.12
CA PHE A 166 4.31 8.11 14.60
C PHE A 166 5.73 7.99 14.09
N PHE A 167 6.04 8.67 13.00
CA PHE A 167 7.43 8.89 12.63
C PHE A 167 8.02 9.99 13.52
N ASP A 168 9.26 9.82 13.93
CA ASP A 168 9.98 10.85 14.68
C ASP A 168 10.04 12.19 13.91
N THR A 169 10.14 12.15 12.59
CA THR A 169 10.05 13.29 11.68
C THR A 169 8.72 14.05 11.81
N LEU A 170 7.58 13.35 11.85
CA LEU A 170 6.28 13.98 12.03
C LEU A 170 6.17 14.74 13.36
N LEU A 171 6.62 14.10 14.45
CA LEU A 171 6.58 14.69 15.78
C LEU A 171 7.51 15.90 15.92
N SER A 172 8.57 15.99 15.12
CA SER A 172 9.47 17.15 15.10
C SER A 172 8.94 18.34 14.28
N GLN A 173 8.02 18.09 13.33
CA GLN A 173 7.47 19.09 12.41
C GLN A 173 6.15 19.69 12.90
N LEU A 174 5.33 18.90 13.58
CA LEU A 174 3.99 19.28 13.99
C LEU A 174 3.90 19.61 15.47
N THR A 175 3.06 20.59 15.81
CA THR A 175 2.67 20.86 17.19
C THR A 175 1.79 19.75 17.75
N PRO A 176 1.66 19.59 19.09
CA PRO A 176 0.74 18.61 19.68
C PRO A 176 -0.70 18.70 19.20
N ASP A 177 -1.22 19.92 18.95
CA ASP A 177 -2.57 20.15 18.41
C ASP A 177 -2.71 19.65 16.98
N GLU A 178 -1.68 19.85 16.14
CA GLU A 178 -1.63 19.37 14.76
C GLU A 178 -1.50 17.85 14.71
N VAL A 179 -0.69 17.25 15.59
CA VAL A 179 -0.57 15.79 15.73
C VAL A 179 -1.93 15.18 16.12
N GLU A 180 -2.65 15.80 17.08
CA GLU A 180 -4.00 15.36 17.45
C GLU A 180 -4.96 15.42 16.26
N ALA A 181 -4.91 16.49 15.44
CA ALA A 181 -5.76 16.65 14.27
C ALA A 181 -5.45 15.62 13.16
N VAL A 182 -4.18 15.36 12.88
CA VAL A 182 -3.75 14.29 11.95
C VAL A 182 -4.21 12.93 12.45
N LEU A 183 -4.06 12.67 13.75
CA LEU A 183 -4.53 11.41 14.32
C LEU A 183 -6.05 11.26 14.25
N ALA A 184 -6.81 12.33 14.44
CA ALA A 184 -8.26 12.33 14.28
C ALA A 184 -8.66 11.97 12.84
N HIS A 185 -7.90 12.44 11.84
CA HIS A 185 -8.08 12.05 10.44
C HIS A 185 -7.85 10.54 10.25
N GLU A 186 -6.75 10.00 10.78
CA GLU A 186 -6.45 8.56 10.74
C GLU A 186 -7.54 7.73 11.43
N LEU A 187 -8.05 8.19 12.58
CA LEU A 187 -9.19 7.57 13.26
C LEU A 187 -10.46 7.59 12.39
N GLY A 188 -10.64 8.62 11.57
CA GLY A 188 -11.71 8.70 10.58
C GLY A 188 -11.67 7.54 9.60
N HIS A 189 -10.50 7.21 9.05
CA HIS A 189 -10.32 6.03 8.20
C HIS A 189 -10.72 4.74 8.91
N CYS A 190 -10.32 4.57 10.15
CA CYS A 190 -10.66 3.41 10.96
C CYS A 190 -12.17 3.33 11.25
N LYS A 191 -12.80 4.45 11.65
CA LYS A 191 -14.24 4.52 12.01
C LYS A 191 -15.12 4.24 10.81
N ARG A 192 -14.76 4.78 9.65
CA ARG A 192 -15.47 4.58 8.38
C ARG A 192 -15.14 3.25 7.69
N ARG A 193 -14.27 2.43 8.29
CA ARG A 193 -13.85 1.11 7.79
C ARG A 193 -13.28 1.16 6.36
N HIS A 194 -12.52 2.22 6.02
CA HIS A 194 -12.00 2.41 4.67
C HIS A 194 -11.07 1.27 4.25
N ILE A 195 -10.23 0.77 5.16
CA ILE A 195 -9.37 -0.39 4.91
C ILE A 195 -10.21 -1.62 4.55
N ALA A 196 -11.27 -1.93 5.31
CA ALA A 196 -12.12 -3.09 5.02
C ALA A 196 -12.84 -2.97 3.67
N LYS A 197 -13.39 -1.77 3.34
CA LYS A 197 -14.00 -1.51 2.04
C LYS A 197 -13.01 -1.71 0.89
N ARG A 198 -11.78 -1.17 1.04
CA ARG A 198 -10.72 -1.35 0.05
C ARG A 198 -10.34 -2.81 -0.09
N MET A 199 -10.22 -3.56 1.00
CA MET A 199 -9.93 -4.99 0.97
C MET A 199 -10.98 -5.80 0.22
N VAL A 200 -12.27 -5.51 0.45
CA VAL A 200 -13.37 -6.17 -0.29
C VAL A 200 -13.27 -5.88 -1.79
N CYS A 201 -13.03 -4.63 -2.18
CA CYS A 201 -12.83 -4.28 -3.60
C CYS A 201 -11.63 -5.01 -4.21
N VAL A 202 -10.49 -5.04 -3.52
CA VAL A 202 -9.27 -5.71 -4.01
C VAL A 202 -9.49 -7.23 -4.06
N ALA A 203 -10.19 -7.83 -3.09
CA ALA A 203 -10.53 -9.25 -3.09
C ALA A 203 -11.45 -9.60 -4.27
N ALA A 204 -12.46 -8.78 -4.55
CA ALA A 204 -13.36 -9.00 -5.69
C ALA A 204 -12.63 -8.86 -7.04
N LEU A 205 -11.80 -7.82 -7.19
CA LEU A 205 -11.02 -7.59 -8.41
C LEU A 205 -10.00 -8.71 -8.65
N SER A 206 -9.30 -9.17 -7.61
CA SER A 206 -8.35 -10.27 -7.73
C SER A 206 -9.03 -11.61 -8.02
N LEU A 207 -10.23 -11.85 -7.48
CA LEU A 207 -11.04 -13.03 -7.84
C LEU A 207 -11.38 -13.01 -9.33
N ALA A 208 -11.86 -11.87 -9.83
CA ALA A 208 -12.18 -11.70 -11.26
C ALA A 208 -10.93 -11.86 -12.14
N ALA A 209 -9.79 -11.30 -11.72
CA ALA A 209 -8.53 -11.39 -12.44
C ALA A 209 -8.01 -12.84 -12.52
N LEU A 210 -8.08 -13.59 -11.42
CA LEU A 210 -7.67 -15.01 -11.41
C LEU A 210 -8.63 -15.92 -12.18
N ALA A 211 -9.94 -15.64 -12.13
CA ALA A 211 -10.91 -16.33 -12.98
C ALA A 211 -10.64 -16.05 -14.47
N LEU A 212 -10.33 -14.79 -14.81
CA LEU A 212 -9.94 -14.40 -16.17
C LEU A 212 -8.65 -15.11 -16.60
N LEU A 213 -7.63 -15.17 -15.74
CA LEU A 213 -6.41 -15.94 -16.03
C LEU A 213 -6.74 -17.42 -16.27
N GLY A 214 -7.62 -18.02 -15.45
CA GLY A 214 -8.07 -19.41 -15.62
C GLY A 214 -8.70 -19.68 -16.97
N TRP A 215 -9.41 -18.70 -17.54
CA TRP A 215 -9.96 -18.78 -18.88
C TRP A 215 -8.91 -18.49 -19.97
N LEU A 216 -8.10 -17.41 -19.81
CA LEU A 216 -7.10 -16.98 -20.79
C LEU A 216 -6.03 -18.04 -21.06
N MET A 217 -5.58 -18.76 -20.02
CA MET A 217 -4.53 -19.75 -20.20
C MET A 217 -4.93 -20.97 -21.05
N GLN A 218 -6.22 -21.11 -21.38
CA GLN A 218 -6.74 -22.12 -22.29
C GLN A 218 -6.89 -21.58 -23.72
N GLN A 219 -6.59 -20.29 -23.96
CA GLN A 219 -6.80 -19.64 -25.25
C GLN A 219 -5.48 -19.51 -26.01
N GLY A 220 -5.36 -20.14 -27.16
CA GLY A 220 -4.16 -20.06 -28.00
C GLY A 220 -3.82 -18.63 -28.42
N TRP A 221 -4.82 -17.77 -28.70
CA TRP A 221 -4.64 -16.39 -29.09
C TRP A 221 -4.02 -15.52 -27.97
N PHE A 222 -4.22 -15.88 -26.71
CA PHE A 222 -3.60 -15.19 -25.58
C PHE A 222 -2.06 -15.25 -25.64
N TYR A 223 -1.53 -16.43 -25.92
CA TYR A 223 -0.09 -16.62 -26.08
C TYR A 223 0.43 -16.01 -27.39
N ALA A 224 -0.24 -16.31 -28.50
CA ALA A 224 0.16 -15.81 -29.81
C ALA A 224 0.13 -14.28 -29.90
N GLY A 225 -0.87 -13.64 -29.32
CA GLY A 225 -0.99 -12.19 -29.23
C GLY A 225 0.12 -11.52 -28.41
N LEU A 226 0.74 -12.24 -27.48
CA LEU A 226 1.89 -11.80 -26.69
C LEU A 226 3.24 -12.29 -27.26
N GLY A 227 3.24 -12.83 -28.51
CA GLY A 227 4.44 -13.24 -29.22
C GLY A 227 5.06 -14.55 -28.70
N VAL A 228 4.28 -15.39 -28.03
CA VAL A 228 4.75 -16.64 -27.43
C VAL A 228 4.01 -17.83 -28.05
N THR A 229 4.72 -18.94 -28.24
CA THR A 229 4.08 -20.21 -28.69
C THR A 229 2.99 -20.64 -27.70
N PRO A 230 1.80 -21.04 -28.17
CA PRO A 230 0.69 -21.47 -27.34
C PRO A 230 1.09 -22.58 -26.35
N ASN A 231 0.86 -22.32 -25.07
CA ASN A 231 1.17 -23.22 -23.95
C ASN A 231 -0.11 -23.91 -23.47
N LEU A 232 -0.70 -24.73 -24.33
CA LEU A 232 -1.98 -25.39 -24.12
C LEU A 232 -1.83 -26.77 -23.48
N PRO A 233 -2.83 -27.25 -22.69
CA PRO A 233 -2.85 -28.63 -22.22
C PRO A 233 -3.05 -29.64 -23.34
N PRO A 234 -2.69 -30.93 -23.15
CA PRO A 234 -2.83 -31.98 -24.18
C PRO A 234 -4.25 -32.13 -24.75
N ALA A 235 -5.28 -31.94 -23.91
CA ALA A 235 -6.68 -31.97 -24.33
C ALA A 235 -7.05 -30.91 -25.38
N LEU A 236 -6.24 -29.83 -25.49
CA LEU A 236 -6.40 -28.76 -26.49
C LEU A 236 -5.28 -28.78 -27.54
N GLY A 237 -4.62 -29.92 -27.72
CA GLY A 237 -3.56 -30.10 -28.73
C GLY A 237 -2.16 -29.62 -28.34
N GLY A 238 -1.95 -29.29 -27.06
CA GLY A 238 -0.66 -28.87 -26.57
C GLY A 238 0.17 -29.98 -25.90
N SER A 239 1.17 -29.55 -25.12
CA SER A 239 2.04 -30.39 -24.25
C SER A 239 1.71 -30.13 -22.77
N VAL A 240 2.57 -30.60 -21.85
CA VAL A 240 2.43 -30.29 -20.42
C VAL A 240 2.51 -28.77 -20.24
N PRO A 241 1.46 -28.11 -19.71
CA PRO A 241 1.41 -26.65 -19.62
C PRO A 241 2.43 -26.11 -18.59
N ASN A 242 3.14 -25.07 -18.99
CA ASN A 242 3.97 -24.29 -18.06
C ASN A 242 3.11 -23.18 -17.42
N HIS A 243 2.56 -23.46 -16.25
CA HIS A 243 1.68 -22.52 -15.54
C HIS A 243 2.38 -21.21 -15.19
N ALA A 244 3.69 -21.23 -14.93
CA ALA A 244 4.46 -20.01 -14.67
C ALA A 244 4.50 -19.07 -15.88
N LEU A 245 4.55 -19.61 -17.11
CA LEU A 245 4.52 -18.81 -18.33
C LEU A 245 3.17 -18.07 -18.46
N ALA A 246 2.05 -18.75 -18.27
CA ALA A 246 0.73 -18.11 -18.32
C ALA A 246 0.57 -17.04 -17.24
N LEU A 247 0.99 -17.34 -16.01
CA LEU A 247 0.98 -16.38 -14.89
C LEU A 247 1.85 -15.16 -15.19
N LEU A 248 3.07 -15.37 -15.70
CA LEU A 248 4.00 -14.30 -16.05
C LEU A 248 3.45 -13.38 -17.15
N LEU A 249 2.94 -13.96 -18.23
CA LEU A 249 2.33 -13.21 -19.32
C LEU A 249 1.13 -12.38 -18.83
N PHE A 250 0.31 -12.97 -17.97
CA PHE A 250 -0.81 -12.25 -17.36
C PHE A 250 -0.32 -11.08 -16.47
N MET A 251 0.69 -11.30 -15.64
CA MET A 251 1.29 -10.25 -14.80
C MET A 251 1.87 -9.10 -15.62
N LEU A 252 2.42 -9.39 -16.79
CA LEU A 252 2.95 -8.37 -17.72
C LEU A 252 1.85 -7.60 -18.45
N ALA A 253 0.76 -8.26 -18.81
CA ALA A 253 -0.34 -7.66 -19.56
C ALA A 253 -1.36 -6.92 -18.67
N ALA A 254 -1.64 -7.44 -17.48
CA ALA A 254 -2.70 -6.92 -16.60
C ALA A 254 -2.53 -5.42 -16.21
N PRO A 255 -1.33 -4.87 -15.97
CA PRO A 255 -1.16 -3.45 -15.65
C PRO A 255 -1.67 -2.50 -16.74
N VAL A 256 -1.58 -2.91 -18.03
CA VAL A 256 -2.09 -2.11 -19.15
C VAL A 256 -3.61 -1.91 -19.04
N PHE A 257 -4.32 -2.95 -18.63
CA PHE A 257 -5.78 -2.88 -18.41
C PHE A 257 -6.10 -2.22 -17.06
N GLY A 258 -5.21 -2.33 -16.09
CA GLY A 258 -5.32 -1.66 -14.80
C GLY A 258 -5.42 -0.13 -14.91
N LEU A 259 -4.84 0.46 -15.96
CA LEU A 259 -4.94 1.89 -16.25
C LEU A 259 -6.39 2.37 -16.33
N PHE A 260 -7.30 1.56 -16.87
CA PHE A 260 -8.72 1.92 -16.97
C PHE A 260 -9.47 1.85 -15.63
N ALA A 261 -8.99 1.01 -14.71
CA ALA A 261 -9.56 0.93 -13.35
C ALA A 261 -8.96 1.98 -12.38
N ALA A 262 -7.78 2.50 -12.69
CA ALA A 262 -7.05 3.43 -11.83
C ALA A 262 -7.86 4.69 -11.43
N PRO A 263 -8.53 5.42 -12.35
CA PRO A 263 -9.27 6.62 -11.98
C PRO A 263 -10.47 6.32 -11.06
N LEU A 264 -11.11 5.14 -11.20
CA LEU A 264 -12.20 4.74 -10.31
C LEU A 264 -11.68 4.47 -8.89
N MET A 265 -10.57 3.75 -8.75
CA MET A 265 -9.95 3.48 -7.47
C MET A 265 -9.40 4.76 -6.82
N ALA A 266 -8.81 5.65 -7.61
CA ALA A 266 -8.34 6.95 -7.16
C ALA A 266 -9.51 7.83 -6.67
N ALA A 267 -10.63 7.85 -7.39
CA ALA A 267 -11.83 8.60 -6.98
C ALA A 267 -12.41 8.07 -5.65
N LEU A 268 -12.47 6.74 -5.48
CA LEU A 268 -12.91 6.12 -4.24
C LEU A 268 -11.98 6.48 -3.06
N SER A 269 -10.66 6.46 -3.30
CA SER A 269 -9.67 6.85 -2.29
C SER A 269 -9.84 8.31 -1.87
N ARG A 270 -9.93 9.25 -2.83
CA ARG A 270 -10.16 10.68 -2.54
C ARG A 270 -11.45 10.94 -1.78
N ARG A 271 -12.51 10.18 -2.06
CA ARG A 271 -13.75 10.27 -1.27
C ARG A 271 -13.53 9.87 0.18
N HIS A 272 -12.75 8.82 0.42
CA HIS A 272 -12.41 8.37 1.77
C HIS A 272 -11.59 9.42 2.53
N GLU A 273 -10.71 10.16 1.84
CA GLU A 273 -9.97 11.28 2.44
C GLU A 273 -10.90 12.37 2.96
N PHE A 274 -11.87 12.80 2.14
CA PHE A 274 -12.85 13.80 2.56
C PHE A 274 -13.74 13.31 3.72
N GLU A 275 -14.09 12.02 3.74
CA GLU A 275 -14.82 11.43 4.87
C GLU A 275 -13.98 11.43 6.16
N ALA A 276 -12.66 11.21 6.05
CA ALA A 276 -11.72 11.27 7.17
C ALA A 276 -11.47 12.71 7.64
N ASP A 277 -11.34 13.67 6.71
CA ASP A 277 -11.22 15.11 7.03
C ASP A 277 -12.45 15.64 7.79
N ALA A 278 -13.65 15.29 7.33
CA ALA A 278 -14.87 15.65 8.02
C ALA A 278 -14.98 15.03 9.42
N PHE A 279 -14.49 13.79 9.58
CA PHE A 279 -14.42 13.15 10.90
C PHE A 279 -13.43 13.87 11.81
N ALA A 280 -12.25 14.24 11.31
CA ALA A 280 -11.24 14.98 12.06
C ALA A 280 -11.77 16.35 12.51
N ALA A 281 -12.42 17.09 11.60
CA ALA A 281 -13.02 18.38 11.91
C ALA A 281 -14.10 18.30 13.03
N ALA A 282 -14.82 17.18 13.10
CA ALA A 282 -15.87 16.97 14.12
C ALA A 282 -15.32 16.52 15.50
N HIS A 283 -14.10 15.98 15.58
CA HIS A 283 -13.54 15.39 16.80
C HIS A 283 -12.27 16.07 17.31
N SER A 284 -11.70 16.96 16.50
CA SER A 284 -10.55 17.81 16.83
C SER A 284 -10.69 19.19 16.18
N SER A 285 -9.59 19.91 15.98
CA SER A 285 -9.59 21.24 15.36
C SER A 285 -9.38 21.18 13.85
N ALA A 286 -10.38 21.61 13.05
CA ALA A 286 -10.22 21.73 11.61
C ALA A 286 -9.09 22.72 11.24
N ALA A 287 -8.91 23.81 12.01
CA ALA A 287 -7.83 24.77 11.78
C ALA A 287 -6.45 24.14 11.99
N CYS A 288 -6.28 23.29 13.02
CA CYS A 288 -5.04 22.56 13.25
C CYS A 288 -4.78 21.52 12.14
N LEU A 289 -5.84 20.87 11.61
CA LEU A 289 -5.68 19.97 10.46
C LEU A 289 -5.25 20.73 9.21
N VAL A 290 -5.82 21.91 8.95
CA VAL A 290 -5.39 22.78 7.81
C VAL A 290 -3.92 23.17 8.00
N SER A 291 -3.51 23.62 9.18
CA SER A 291 -2.12 23.97 9.48
C SER A 291 -1.17 22.78 9.29
N ALA A 292 -1.55 21.60 9.79
CA ALA A 292 -0.79 20.35 9.60
C ALA A 292 -0.65 19.99 8.11
N LEU A 293 -1.73 20.08 7.35
CA LEU A 293 -1.70 19.81 5.90
C LEU A 293 -0.75 20.75 5.15
N VAL A 294 -0.78 22.06 5.45
CA VAL A 294 0.12 23.04 4.84
C VAL A 294 1.57 22.66 5.11
N LYS A 295 1.93 22.39 6.36
CA LYS A 295 3.29 21.97 6.75
C LYS A 295 3.71 20.68 6.03
N LEU A 296 2.86 19.66 6.03
CA LEU A 296 3.17 18.39 5.39
C LEU A 296 3.33 18.52 3.87
N TYR A 297 2.59 19.42 3.21
CA TYR A 297 2.75 19.70 1.79
C TYR A 297 4.04 20.49 1.49
N GLU A 298 4.39 21.43 2.35
CA GLU A 298 5.65 22.19 2.26
C GLU A 298 6.84 21.25 2.48
N ASP A 299 6.83 20.50 3.56
CA ASP A 299 7.92 19.57 3.93
C ASP A 299 8.13 18.44 2.93
N ASN A 300 7.06 18.02 2.22
CA ASN A 300 7.15 17.00 1.16
C ASN A 300 7.36 17.59 -0.24
N ALA A 301 7.58 18.89 -0.38
CA ALA A 301 7.70 19.60 -1.65
C ALA A 301 6.60 19.22 -2.67
N SER A 302 5.38 19.02 -2.18
CA SER A 302 4.25 18.59 -2.99
C SER A 302 3.76 19.71 -3.89
N THR A 303 3.37 19.40 -5.15
CA THR A 303 2.85 20.41 -6.06
C THR A 303 1.50 20.96 -5.59
N LEU A 304 1.37 22.29 -5.57
CA LEU A 304 0.15 22.98 -5.12
C LEU A 304 -0.92 23.06 -6.22
N THR A 305 -0.51 23.01 -7.48
CA THR A 305 -1.38 23.17 -8.66
C THR A 305 -1.21 22.01 -9.63
N PRO A 306 -1.55 20.77 -9.24
CA PRO A 306 -1.45 19.64 -10.14
C PRO A 306 -2.50 19.72 -11.24
N ASP A 307 -2.19 19.15 -12.41
CA ASP A 307 -3.15 19.04 -13.50
C ASP A 307 -4.38 18.23 -13.10
N ALA A 308 -5.58 18.73 -13.41
CA ALA A 308 -6.84 18.14 -12.95
C ALA A 308 -7.09 16.73 -13.52
N LEU A 309 -6.63 16.45 -14.77
CA LEU A 309 -6.75 15.14 -15.38
C LEU A 309 -5.78 14.15 -14.72
N TYR A 310 -4.54 14.61 -14.49
CA TYR A 310 -3.53 13.82 -13.78
C TYR A 310 -4.00 13.44 -12.37
N VAL A 311 -4.60 14.38 -11.63
CA VAL A 311 -5.22 14.12 -10.31
C VAL A 311 -6.30 13.05 -10.41
N ARG A 312 -7.18 13.10 -11.42
CA ARG A 312 -8.25 12.11 -11.60
C ARG A 312 -7.73 10.70 -11.78
N PHE A 313 -6.63 10.54 -12.49
CA PHE A 313 -6.06 9.22 -12.80
C PHE A 313 -5.14 8.68 -11.71
N TYR A 314 -4.30 9.52 -11.11
CA TYR A 314 -3.15 9.03 -10.34
C TYR A 314 -3.18 9.42 -8.85
N TYR A 315 -3.90 10.47 -8.46
CA TYR A 315 -3.88 10.90 -7.07
C TYR A 315 -4.86 10.10 -6.21
N SER A 316 -4.33 9.33 -5.25
CA SER A 316 -5.11 8.67 -4.21
C SER A 316 -5.61 9.65 -3.13
N HIS A 317 -4.93 10.78 -2.95
CA HIS A 317 -5.31 11.87 -2.05
C HIS A 317 -5.73 13.09 -2.87
N PRO A 318 -6.75 13.85 -2.43
CA PRO A 318 -7.08 15.10 -3.09
C PRO A 318 -5.94 16.12 -2.94
N PRO A 319 -5.77 17.07 -3.88
CA PRO A 319 -4.86 18.19 -3.70
C PRO A 319 -5.11 18.95 -2.40
N ALA A 320 -4.05 19.53 -1.80
CA ALA A 320 -4.18 20.30 -0.55
C ALA A 320 -5.23 21.41 -0.66
N SER A 321 -5.25 22.13 -1.78
CA SER A 321 -6.21 23.21 -2.03
C SER A 321 -7.68 22.76 -1.92
N GLU A 322 -8.01 21.55 -2.42
CA GLU A 322 -9.35 21.00 -2.31
C GLU A 322 -9.70 20.57 -0.86
N ARG A 323 -8.74 19.96 -0.16
CA ARG A 323 -8.92 19.55 1.25
C ARG A 323 -9.08 20.76 2.15
N ILE A 324 -8.18 21.75 2.02
CA ILE A 324 -8.21 23.00 2.78
C ILE A 324 -9.53 23.75 2.55
N GLY A 325 -9.92 23.95 1.29
CA GLY A 325 -11.17 24.65 0.97
C GLY A 325 -12.41 23.98 1.57
N ARG A 326 -12.45 22.63 1.62
CA ARG A 326 -13.55 21.91 2.29
C ARG A 326 -13.49 22.03 3.81
N LEU A 327 -12.33 21.99 4.42
CA LEU A 327 -12.16 22.16 5.86
C LEU A 327 -12.55 23.58 6.29
N GLU A 328 -12.19 24.60 5.51
CA GLU A 328 -12.58 25.99 5.75
C GLU A 328 -14.11 26.19 5.69
N LEU A 329 -14.79 25.51 4.76
CA LEU A 329 -16.25 25.52 4.73
C LEU A 329 -16.88 24.90 5.99
N LEU A 330 -16.25 23.87 6.56
CA LEU A 330 -16.71 23.26 7.83
C LEU A 330 -16.45 24.14 9.06
N MET A 331 -15.51 25.08 8.98
CA MET A 331 -15.22 26.06 10.05
C MET A 331 -16.18 27.26 10.03
N GLN A 332 -16.83 27.53 8.89
CA GLN A 332 -17.79 28.64 8.83
C GLN A 332 -19.02 28.31 9.70
N PRO A 333 -19.44 29.23 10.58
CA PRO A 333 -20.72 29.05 11.28
C PRO A 333 -21.81 28.89 10.22
N ALA A 334 -22.72 27.92 10.43
CA ALA A 334 -23.85 27.73 9.55
C ALA A 334 -24.49 29.12 9.29
N ARG A 335 -24.29 29.65 8.08
CA ARG A 335 -24.88 30.95 7.70
C ARG A 335 -26.37 30.83 7.96
N GLY A 336 -26.82 31.57 8.97
CA GLY A 336 -28.10 31.46 9.57
C GLY A 336 -29.24 31.35 8.53
N ALA A 337 -30.07 30.38 8.75
CA ALA A 337 -31.45 30.46 8.37
C ALA A 337 -32.09 31.58 9.18
N PHE A 338 -31.71 32.84 8.90
CA PHE A 338 -32.40 34.03 9.38
C PHE A 338 -32.63 34.97 8.20
N SER A 339 -33.79 34.89 7.67
CA SER A 339 -34.66 36.02 7.24
C SER A 339 -35.65 35.54 6.20
N ALA A 340 -36.85 35.29 6.60
CA ALA A 340 -38.03 36.01 6.15
C ALA A 340 -39.25 35.45 6.86
#